data_9e9418f8cc8af91bb1da7bcc5f94b589
#
_entry.id   9e9418f8cc8af91bb1da7bcc5f94b589
#
_cell.length_a   1.000
_cell.length_b   1.000
_cell.length_c   1.000
_cell.angle_alpha   90.00
_cell.angle_beta   90.00
_cell.angle_gamma   90.00
#
_symmetry.space_group_name_H-M   'P 1'
#
loop_
_entity.id
_entity.type
_entity.pdbx_description
1 polymer ?
#
loop_
_entity_poly.entity_id
_entity_poly.type
_entity_poly.pdbx_seq_one_letter_code
_entity_poly.pdbx_strand_id
1 'polypeptide(L)'
;MSADKWCARTDLALETQESLKKANTDMRGVNFSEKKLDNGIIVSVVTIDSENAVRATGRPKGKYVTIEAAMLSEGDEECCQAVTRELSKELKSFVKAVCDKRIYAALVVGLGNRNVTPDALGPRCVDSLFITRHIVKEYGRYAFSNENVNSVCGLVPGVMAQTGMECLEILKGVVSEVKPDFVVTIDALAARSTKRLGCTIQLTDTGIVPGSGVGNHRDGINHDNLGVPVIAIGIPTVIDAVTIVSDAVNASRENTAKLMSPKLNGMFVTPKDIDETVKRLAGLLSEGINMAFSNDEYDDYSE
;
A
#
# COMPACT_ATOMS: atom_id res chain seq x y z
N MET A 1 -5.08 -6.03 34.41
CA MET A 1 -5.18 -6.68 33.09
C MET A 1 -6.16 -5.84 32.29
N SER A 2 -5.66 -4.93 31.48
CA SER A 2 -6.47 -4.05 30.62
C SER A 2 -7.11 -4.92 29.54
N ALA A 3 -8.42 -4.79 29.38
CA ALA A 3 -9.13 -5.36 28.25
C ALA A 3 -8.57 -4.70 26.98
N ASP A 4 -7.67 -5.37 26.27
CA ASP A 4 -7.31 -4.99 24.93
C ASP A 4 -8.60 -4.91 24.12
N LYS A 5 -8.99 -3.68 23.77
CA LYS A 5 -10.05 -3.43 22.81
C LYS A 5 -9.62 -4.08 21.50
N TRP A 6 -10.14 -5.26 21.23
CA TRP A 6 -9.93 -5.99 19.98
C TRP A 6 -10.48 -5.15 18.82
N CYS A 7 -9.62 -4.32 18.25
CA CYS A 7 -9.91 -3.66 16.98
C CYS A 7 -9.81 -4.72 15.87
N ALA A 8 -10.75 -4.75 14.95
CA ALA A 8 -10.67 -5.63 13.79
C ALA A 8 -9.36 -5.36 13.04
N ARG A 9 -8.58 -6.42 12.77
CA ARG A 9 -7.30 -6.29 12.07
C ARG A 9 -7.56 -5.86 10.63
N THR A 10 -7.12 -4.67 10.28
CA THR A 10 -7.15 -4.13 8.91
C THR A 10 -6.02 -3.14 8.71
N ASP A 11 -5.38 -3.20 7.54
CA ASP A 11 -4.39 -2.22 7.11
C ASP A 11 -5.04 -1.04 6.36
N LEU A 12 -6.35 -1.12 6.05
CA LEU A 12 -7.05 -0.08 5.30
C LEU A 12 -7.60 1.03 6.22
N ALA A 13 -7.20 2.28 5.95
CA ALA A 13 -7.70 3.45 6.69
C ALA A 13 -9.20 3.69 6.49
N LEU A 14 -9.70 3.39 5.30
CA LEU A 14 -11.13 3.48 4.98
C LEU A 14 -11.97 2.56 5.87
N GLU A 15 -11.55 1.30 6.08
CA GLU A 15 -12.25 0.36 6.96
C GLU A 15 -12.23 0.80 8.43
N THR A 16 -11.13 1.43 8.86
CA THR A 16 -11.04 2.02 10.19
C THR A 16 -12.06 3.16 10.36
N GLN A 17 -12.13 4.07 9.38
CA GLN A 17 -13.06 5.18 9.37
C GLN A 17 -14.54 4.70 9.36
N GLU A 18 -14.88 3.71 8.53
CA GLU A 18 -16.22 3.11 8.50
C GLU A 18 -16.61 2.47 9.84
N SER A 19 -15.65 1.82 10.50
CA SER A 19 -15.88 1.19 11.81
C SER A 19 -16.12 2.24 12.89
N LEU A 20 -15.41 3.36 12.87
CA LEU A 20 -15.60 4.47 13.81
C LEU A 20 -16.93 5.18 13.59
N LYS A 21 -17.36 5.37 12.32
CA LYS A 21 -18.70 5.88 12.00
C LYS A 21 -19.80 5.01 12.57
N LYS A 22 -19.71 3.69 12.38
CA LYS A 22 -20.68 2.72 12.92
C LYS A 22 -20.73 2.73 14.44
N ALA A 23 -19.59 2.93 15.11
CA ALA A 23 -19.49 3.01 16.57
C ALA A 23 -19.89 4.37 17.15
N ASN A 24 -20.28 5.34 16.31
CA ASN A 24 -20.61 6.71 16.71
C ASN A 24 -19.51 7.40 17.56
N THR A 25 -18.24 7.09 17.22
CA THR A 25 -17.07 7.61 17.92
C THR A 25 -16.76 9.05 17.46
N ASP A 26 -16.21 9.88 18.36
CA ASP A 26 -15.77 11.24 18.02
C ASP A 26 -14.68 11.21 16.93
N MET A 27 -14.98 11.80 15.78
CA MET A 27 -14.12 11.82 14.60
C MET A 27 -13.50 13.20 14.32
N ARG A 28 -13.43 14.10 15.34
CA ARG A 28 -12.78 15.40 15.17
C ARG A 28 -11.33 15.24 14.76
N GLY A 29 -10.96 15.85 13.62
CA GLY A 29 -9.64 15.72 13.02
C GLY A 29 -9.48 14.50 12.10
N VAL A 30 -10.59 13.83 11.73
CA VAL A 30 -10.65 12.88 10.62
C VAL A 30 -11.50 13.50 9.52
N ASN A 31 -10.87 13.88 8.42
CA ASN A 31 -11.57 14.40 7.24
C ASN A 31 -11.74 13.26 6.23
N PHE A 32 -12.91 13.19 5.60
CA PHE A 32 -13.24 12.19 4.59
C PHE A 32 -13.86 12.84 3.37
N SER A 33 -13.37 12.47 2.21
CA SER A 33 -14.00 12.79 0.92
C SER A 33 -14.02 11.57 0.02
N GLU A 34 -14.99 11.49 -0.86
CA GLU A 34 -15.19 10.41 -1.82
C GLU A 34 -15.54 10.99 -3.18
N LYS A 35 -14.92 10.47 -4.22
CA LYS A 35 -15.22 10.78 -5.62
C LYS A 35 -15.49 9.49 -6.37
N LYS A 36 -16.63 9.44 -7.07
CA LYS A 36 -16.93 8.36 -8.00
C LYS A 36 -16.59 8.80 -9.40
N LEU A 37 -15.88 7.96 -10.14
CA LEU A 37 -15.54 8.15 -11.54
C LEU A 37 -16.55 7.41 -12.41
N ASP A 38 -16.69 7.82 -13.68
CA ASP A 38 -17.70 7.30 -14.61
C ASP A 38 -17.56 5.80 -14.89
N ASN A 39 -16.34 5.26 -14.76
CA ASN A 39 -16.01 3.84 -14.95
C ASN A 39 -16.23 2.97 -13.68
N GLY A 40 -16.94 3.49 -12.67
CA GLY A 40 -17.24 2.76 -11.44
C GLY A 40 -16.10 2.69 -10.43
N ILE A 41 -14.97 3.35 -10.67
CA ILE A 41 -13.89 3.51 -9.71
C ILE A 41 -14.32 4.51 -8.62
N ILE A 42 -14.04 4.18 -7.36
CA ILE A 42 -14.29 5.05 -6.23
C ILE A 42 -12.94 5.43 -5.62
N VAL A 43 -12.68 6.74 -5.52
CA VAL A 43 -11.50 7.28 -4.86
C VAL A 43 -11.92 7.92 -3.56
N SER A 44 -11.51 7.35 -2.45
CA SER A 44 -11.77 7.83 -1.09
C SER A 44 -10.51 8.40 -0.47
N VAL A 45 -10.60 9.56 0.14
CA VAL A 45 -9.50 10.21 0.86
C VAL A 45 -9.86 10.34 2.33
N VAL A 46 -9.02 9.79 3.19
CA VAL A 46 -9.07 9.96 4.64
C VAL A 46 -7.85 10.77 5.05
N THR A 47 -8.05 11.91 5.71
CA THR A 47 -6.95 12.70 6.28
C THR A 47 -7.05 12.71 7.80
N ILE A 48 -5.95 12.39 8.47
CA ILE A 48 -5.83 12.39 9.93
C ILE A 48 -4.92 13.56 10.30
N ASP A 49 -5.47 14.58 10.99
CA ASP A 49 -4.77 15.84 11.21
C ASP A 49 -4.54 16.18 12.69
N SER A 50 -5.14 15.45 13.63
CA SER A 50 -5.07 15.72 15.05
C SER A 50 -4.66 14.52 15.90
N GLU A 51 -4.09 14.80 17.11
CA GLU A 51 -3.75 13.73 18.07
C GLU A 51 -4.97 12.96 18.56
N ASN A 52 -6.14 13.61 18.60
CA ASN A 52 -7.40 12.94 18.94
C ASN A 52 -7.78 11.93 17.85
N ALA A 53 -7.62 12.32 16.58
CA ALA A 53 -7.88 11.44 15.44
C ALA A 53 -6.87 10.27 15.41
N VAL A 54 -5.59 10.50 15.71
CA VAL A 54 -4.58 9.44 15.86
C VAL A 54 -5.01 8.43 16.93
N ARG A 55 -5.42 8.90 18.11
CA ARG A 55 -5.90 8.02 19.19
C ARG A 55 -7.17 7.26 18.84
N ALA A 56 -8.09 7.90 18.12
CA ALA A 56 -9.35 7.29 17.70
C ALA A 56 -9.16 6.23 16.61
N THR A 57 -8.29 6.52 15.63
CA THR A 57 -8.05 5.64 14.46
C THR A 57 -6.95 4.61 14.70
N GLY A 58 -6.02 4.87 15.62
CA GLY A 58 -4.79 4.11 15.80
C GLY A 58 -3.79 4.28 14.64
N ARG A 59 -3.97 5.31 13.80
CA ARG A 59 -3.13 5.57 12.61
C ARG A 59 -2.40 6.89 12.72
N PRO A 60 -1.20 7.00 12.14
CA PRO A 60 -0.44 8.25 12.10
C PRO A 60 -1.19 9.39 11.40
N LYS A 61 -0.81 10.62 11.71
CA LYS A 61 -1.24 11.79 10.94
C LYS A 61 -0.73 11.70 9.51
N GLY A 62 -1.60 12.01 8.55
CA GLY A 62 -1.28 12.00 7.14
C GLY A 62 -2.49 11.77 6.26
N LYS A 63 -2.22 11.61 4.98
CA LYS A 63 -3.21 11.39 3.93
C LYS A 63 -3.23 9.90 3.55
N TYR A 64 -4.43 9.35 3.46
CA TYR A 64 -4.69 7.98 3.00
C TYR A 64 -5.67 8.05 1.83
N VAL A 65 -5.23 7.64 0.66
CA VAL A 65 -6.05 7.54 -0.55
C VAL A 65 -6.36 6.09 -0.81
N THR A 66 -7.62 5.76 -1.03
CA THR A 66 -8.08 4.42 -1.36
C THR A 66 -8.77 4.45 -2.70
N ILE A 67 -8.29 3.65 -3.65
CA ILE A 67 -8.89 3.44 -4.98
C ILE A 67 -9.58 2.09 -4.95
N GLU A 68 -10.90 2.06 -5.10
CA GLU A 68 -11.70 0.84 -5.11
C GLU A 68 -12.33 0.65 -6.50
N ALA A 69 -12.17 -0.55 -7.07
CA ALA A 69 -12.73 -0.93 -8.36
C ALA A 69 -13.13 -2.40 -8.34
N ALA A 70 -14.41 -2.71 -8.25
CA ALA A 70 -14.91 -4.08 -8.10
C ALA A 70 -14.44 -5.03 -9.23
N MET A 71 -14.46 -4.55 -10.47
CA MET A 71 -14.03 -5.31 -11.66
C MET A 71 -12.54 -5.62 -11.70
N LEU A 72 -11.73 -4.95 -10.85
CA LEU A 72 -10.30 -5.20 -10.76
C LEU A 72 -9.99 -6.64 -10.31
N SER A 73 -10.79 -7.21 -9.40
CA SER A 73 -10.64 -8.60 -8.97
C SER A 73 -10.95 -9.60 -10.09
N GLU A 74 -11.81 -9.25 -11.02
CA GLU A 74 -12.19 -10.09 -12.16
C GLU A 74 -11.18 -10.02 -13.32
N GLY A 75 -10.25 -9.05 -13.27
CA GLY A 75 -9.21 -8.87 -14.29
C GLY A 75 -9.72 -8.20 -15.56
N ASP A 76 -10.78 -7.40 -15.46
CA ASP A 76 -11.26 -6.58 -16.56
C ASP A 76 -10.17 -5.60 -17.02
N GLU A 77 -9.81 -5.69 -18.30
CA GLU A 77 -8.65 -4.96 -18.85
C GLU A 77 -8.89 -3.44 -18.87
N GLU A 78 -10.09 -3.01 -19.22
CA GLU A 78 -10.46 -1.58 -19.25
C GLU A 78 -10.43 -0.99 -17.84
N CYS A 79 -10.96 -1.73 -16.87
CA CYS A 79 -10.88 -1.37 -15.46
C CYS A 79 -9.43 -1.31 -14.98
N CYS A 80 -8.60 -2.31 -15.32
CA CYS A 80 -7.18 -2.31 -14.95
C CYS A 80 -6.45 -1.08 -15.49
N GLN A 81 -6.64 -0.73 -16.76
CA GLN A 81 -6.02 0.46 -17.36
C GLN A 81 -6.50 1.76 -16.71
N ALA A 82 -7.79 1.86 -16.40
CA ALA A 82 -8.35 3.04 -15.73
C ALA A 82 -7.81 3.20 -14.30
N VAL A 83 -7.71 2.10 -13.55
CA VAL A 83 -7.10 2.09 -12.21
C VAL A 83 -5.62 2.43 -12.27
N THR A 84 -4.88 1.94 -13.27
CA THR A 84 -3.46 2.27 -13.48
C THR A 84 -3.26 3.78 -13.67
N ARG A 85 -4.10 4.41 -14.49
CA ARG A 85 -4.05 5.88 -14.71
C ARG A 85 -4.37 6.64 -13.42
N GLU A 86 -5.42 6.24 -12.68
CA GLU A 86 -5.76 6.92 -11.43
C GLU A 86 -4.69 6.71 -10.35
N LEU A 87 -4.10 5.51 -10.25
CA LEU A 87 -2.95 5.24 -9.38
C LEU A 87 -1.77 6.16 -9.72
N SER A 88 -1.42 6.27 -11.00
CA SER A 88 -0.33 7.14 -11.47
C SER A 88 -0.57 8.59 -11.07
N LYS A 89 -1.79 9.10 -11.27
CA LYS A 89 -2.19 10.46 -10.93
C LYS A 89 -2.10 10.72 -9.41
N GLU A 90 -2.65 9.82 -8.58
CA GLU A 90 -2.57 9.96 -7.14
C GLU A 90 -1.11 9.86 -6.66
N LEU A 91 -0.32 8.93 -7.20
CA LEU A 91 1.11 8.82 -6.85
C LEU A 91 1.89 10.08 -7.25
N LYS A 92 1.67 10.67 -8.42
CA LYS A 92 2.24 11.98 -8.82
C LYS A 92 1.89 13.07 -7.81
N SER A 93 0.65 13.08 -7.30
CA SER A 93 0.20 14.03 -6.27
C SER A 93 0.98 13.84 -4.95
N PHE A 94 1.20 12.61 -4.50
CA PHE A 94 2.00 12.32 -3.32
C PHE A 94 3.47 12.69 -3.52
N VAL A 95 4.07 12.34 -4.66
CA VAL A 95 5.45 12.69 -4.99
C VAL A 95 5.63 14.21 -4.98
N LYS A 96 4.73 14.96 -5.61
CA LYS A 96 4.77 16.44 -5.60
C LYS A 96 4.66 17.03 -4.18
N ALA A 97 3.92 16.38 -3.30
CA ALA A 97 3.77 16.84 -1.90
C ALA A 97 5.04 16.62 -1.06
N VAL A 98 5.85 15.60 -1.36
CA VAL A 98 7.04 15.22 -0.58
C VAL A 98 8.36 15.63 -1.24
N CYS A 99 8.35 15.96 -2.53
CA CYS A 99 9.55 16.29 -3.31
C CYS A 99 9.26 17.41 -4.32
N ASP A 100 9.89 18.58 -4.11
CA ASP A 100 9.75 19.75 -4.99
C ASP A 100 10.61 19.69 -6.26
N LYS A 101 11.42 18.63 -6.42
CA LYS A 101 12.33 18.50 -7.54
C LYS A 101 11.59 18.04 -8.78
N ARG A 102 11.87 18.70 -9.93
CA ARG A 102 11.40 18.24 -11.24
C ARG A 102 12.02 16.90 -11.63
N ILE A 103 13.29 16.69 -11.28
CA ILE A 103 14.04 15.45 -11.50
C ILE A 103 14.55 14.98 -10.15
N TYR A 104 14.21 13.76 -9.79
CA TYR A 104 14.46 13.19 -8.47
C TYR A 104 15.14 11.81 -8.55
N ALA A 105 15.61 11.36 -7.40
CA ALA A 105 16.05 9.99 -7.16
C ALA A 105 15.00 9.27 -6.29
N ALA A 106 14.45 8.17 -6.77
CA ALA A 106 13.46 7.37 -6.07
C ALA A 106 13.98 5.96 -5.78
N LEU A 107 13.74 5.48 -4.57
CA LEU A 107 13.94 4.07 -4.21
C LEU A 107 12.57 3.41 -4.05
N VAL A 108 12.29 2.38 -4.85
CA VAL A 108 11.08 1.57 -4.74
C VAL A 108 11.40 0.25 -4.03
N VAL A 109 10.66 -0.06 -3.00
CA VAL A 109 10.90 -1.21 -2.12
C VAL A 109 9.70 -2.14 -2.16
N GLY A 110 9.90 -3.35 -2.70
CA GLY A 110 8.91 -4.42 -2.69
C GLY A 110 9.03 -5.25 -1.40
N LEU A 111 8.12 -5.00 -0.45
CA LEU A 111 8.04 -5.76 0.80
C LEU A 111 7.33 -7.09 0.58
N GLY A 112 7.61 -8.05 1.46
CA GLY A 112 6.99 -9.36 1.48
C GLY A 112 7.91 -10.50 1.07
N ASN A 113 7.35 -11.70 1.08
CA ASN A 113 8.03 -12.95 0.77
C ASN A 113 7.68 -13.44 -0.64
N ARG A 114 8.65 -13.43 -1.54
CA ARG A 114 8.50 -13.91 -2.92
C ARG A 114 7.98 -15.36 -3.03
N ASN A 115 8.24 -16.18 -2.03
CA ASN A 115 7.87 -17.59 -2.01
C ASN A 115 6.49 -17.86 -1.40
N VAL A 116 5.81 -16.83 -0.91
CA VAL A 116 4.45 -16.89 -0.36
C VAL A 116 3.55 -16.06 -1.28
N THR A 117 2.76 -16.72 -2.10
CA THR A 117 2.02 -16.07 -3.19
C THR A 117 1.25 -14.81 -2.76
N PRO A 118 0.39 -14.82 -1.71
CA PRO A 118 -0.33 -13.61 -1.32
C PRO A 118 0.58 -12.49 -0.79
N ASP A 119 1.82 -12.81 -0.40
CA ASP A 119 2.82 -11.87 0.12
C ASP A 119 3.86 -11.45 -0.95
N ALA A 120 3.72 -11.94 -2.18
CA ALA A 120 4.68 -11.71 -3.26
C ALA A 120 4.38 -10.45 -4.10
N LEU A 121 3.38 -9.64 -3.73
CA LEU A 121 2.95 -8.45 -4.49
C LEU A 121 4.09 -7.45 -4.70
N GLY A 122 4.72 -7.00 -3.62
CA GLY A 122 5.81 -6.04 -3.66
C GLY A 122 7.02 -6.55 -4.45
N PRO A 123 7.54 -7.76 -4.16
CA PRO A 123 8.62 -8.37 -4.94
C PRO A 123 8.35 -8.45 -6.44
N ARG A 124 7.15 -8.88 -6.85
CA ARG A 124 6.77 -9.00 -8.27
C ARG A 124 6.60 -7.63 -8.94
N CYS A 125 6.11 -6.63 -8.21
CA CYS A 125 6.01 -5.27 -8.74
C CYS A 125 7.39 -4.70 -9.06
N VAL A 126 8.37 -4.85 -8.17
CA VAL A 126 9.75 -4.37 -8.38
C VAL A 126 10.39 -5.03 -9.60
N ASP A 127 10.11 -6.30 -9.89
CA ASP A 127 10.64 -7.01 -11.06
C ASP A 127 10.25 -6.38 -12.41
N SER A 128 9.14 -5.63 -12.44
CA SER A 128 8.58 -5.03 -13.66
C SER A 128 8.76 -3.51 -13.73
N LEU A 129 9.52 -2.92 -12.80
CA LEU A 129 9.80 -1.49 -12.80
C LEU A 129 10.85 -1.11 -13.84
N PHE A 130 10.69 0.07 -14.40
CA PHE A 130 11.69 0.69 -15.26
C PHE A 130 12.81 1.31 -14.43
N ILE A 131 13.86 0.54 -14.20
CA ILE A 131 15.03 0.92 -13.39
C ILE A 131 16.00 1.73 -14.22
N THR A 132 16.29 2.97 -13.80
CA THR A 132 17.10 3.94 -14.56
C THR A 132 18.39 4.34 -13.87
N ARG A 133 18.49 4.19 -12.52
CA ARG A 133 19.60 4.69 -11.71
C ARG A 133 20.97 4.24 -12.22
N HIS A 134 21.15 2.98 -12.61
CA HIS A 134 22.42 2.46 -13.10
C HIS A 134 22.84 3.13 -14.40
N ILE A 135 21.91 3.37 -15.33
CA ILE A 135 22.17 4.04 -16.60
C ILE A 135 22.50 5.52 -16.36
N VAL A 136 21.71 6.21 -15.52
CA VAL A 136 21.94 7.62 -15.18
C VAL A 136 23.29 7.81 -14.49
N LYS A 137 23.71 6.85 -13.63
CA LYS A 137 24.98 6.91 -12.91
C LYS A 137 26.18 6.66 -13.83
N GLU A 138 26.07 5.71 -14.76
CA GLU A 138 27.15 5.28 -15.66
C GLU A 138 27.31 6.24 -16.84
N TYR A 139 26.21 6.57 -17.52
CA TYR A 139 26.21 7.27 -18.81
C TYR A 139 25.60 8.68 -18.74
N GLY A 140 25.08 9.10 -17.60
CA GLY A 140 24.33 10.36 -17.49
C GLY A 140 22.92 10.27 -18.07
N ARG A 141 22.15 11.35 -17.91
CA ARG A 141 20.75 11.41 -18.38
C ARG A 141 20.62 11.48 -19.90
N TYR A 142 21.64 11.98 -20.57
CA TYR A 142 21.68 12.04 -22.07
C TYR A 142 21.70 10.66 -22.74
N ALA A 143 21.91 9.57 -21.99
CA ALA A 143 21.74 8.21 -22.51
C ALA A 143 20.28 7.90 -22.88
N PHE A 144 19.34 8.69 -22.39
CA PHE A 144 17.93 8.63 -22.74
C PHE A 144 17.63 9.74 -23.76
N SER A 145 16.69 9.51 -24.66
CA SER A 145 16.25 10.52 -25.63
C SER A 145 15.66 11.77 -24.96
N ASN A 146 15.26 11.65 -23.70
CA ASN A 146 14.75 12.72 -22.85
C ASN A 146 15.69 12.90 -21.65
N GLU A 147 16.30 14.09 -21.51
CA GLU A 147 17.18 14.42 -20.37
C GLU A 147 16.44 14.53 -19.03
N ASN A 148 15.11 14.58 -19.05
CA ASN A 148 14.25 14.70 -17.87
C ASN A 148 13.98 13.34 -17.19
N VAL A 149 14.90 12.39 -17.22
CA VAL A 149 14.72 11.06 -16.64
C VAL A 149 15.02 11.07 -15.13
N ASN A 150 14.10 10.55 -14.35
CA ASN A 150 14.28 10.32 -12.92
C ASN A 150 15.24 9.15 -12.65
N SER A 151 15.98 9.22 -11.55
CA SER A 151 16.88 8.15 -11.11
C SER A 151 16.12 7.16 -10.24
N VAL A 152 15.61 6.07 -10.83
CA VAL A 152 14.79 5.06 -10.14
C VAL A 152 15.62 3.81 -9.89
N CYS A 153 15.59 3.31 -8.66
CA CYS A 153 16.13 2.01 -8.28
C CYS A 153 15.11 1.19 -7.48
N GLY A 154 15.22 -0.12 -7.54
CA GLY A 154 14.35 -1.07 -6.86
C GLY A 154 15.11 -1.95 -5.88
N LEU A 155 14.45 -2.35 -4.80
CA LEU A 155 14.96 -3.27 -3.79
C LEU A 155 13.87 -4.24 -3.33
N VAL A 156 14.20 -5.51 -3.23
CA VAL A 156 13.40 -6.53 -2.57
C VAL A 156 14.19 -7.06 -1.38
N PRO A 157 13.96 -6.54 -0.16
CA PRO A 157 14.78 -6.89 1.01
C PRO A 157 14.54 -8.33 1.49
N GLY A 158 13.43 -8.96 1.08
CA GLY A 158 12.97 -10.22 1.65
C GLY A 158 12.34 -10.04 3.03
N VAL A 159 12.24 -11.14 3.76
CA VAL A 159 11.67 -11.17 5.12
C VAL A 159 12.71 -11.60 6.15
N MET A 160 12.52 -11.22 7.42
CA MET A 160 13.45 -11.52 8.51
C MET A 160 13.78 -13.03 8.60
N ALA A 161 12.80 -13.89 8.33
CA ALA A 161 13.04 -15.35 8.37
C ALA A 161 14.04 -15.84 7.31
N GLN A 162 14.29 -15.07 6.26
CA GLN A 162 15.25 -15.37 5.19
C GLN A 162 16.60 -14.69 5.43
N THR A 163 16.58 -13.46 5.92
CA THR A 163 17.77 -12.60 6.00
C THR A 163 18.39 -12.55 7.39
N GLY A 164 17.61 -12.82 8.44
CA GLY A 164 17.98 -12.60 9.84
C GLY A 164 18.02 -11.12 10.25
N MET A 165 17.57 -10.21 9.37
CA MET A 165 17.58 -8.75 9.60
C MET A 165 16.17 -8.17 9.47
N GLU A 166 15.89 -7.11 10.22
CA GLU A 166 14.69 -6.30 9.98
C GLU A 166 14.79 -5.54 8.65
N CYS A 167 13.66 -5.42 7.93
CA CYS A 167 13.63 -4.67 6.69
C CYS A 167 14.14 -3.22 6.88
N LEU A 168 13.82 -2.60 8.02
CA LEU A 168 14.27 -1.25 8.35
C LEU A 168 15.80 -1.16 8.44
N GLU A 169 16.49 -2.16 9.00
CA GLU A 169 17.96 -2.20 9.08
C GLU A 169 18.58 -2.21 7.68
N ILE A 170 18.07 -3.06 6.79
CA ILE A 170 18.51 -3.14 5.39
C ILE A 170 18.28 -1.79 4.70
N LEU A 171 17.09 -1.21 4.87
CA LEU A 171 16.71 0.04 4.23
C LEU A 171 17.55 1.22 4.71
N LYS A 172 17.88 1.33 5.99
CA LYS A 172 18.79 2.37 6.51
C LYS A 172 20.15 2.35 5.80
N GLY A 173 20.72 1.16 5.61
CA GLY A 173 21.98 1.00 4.88
C GLY A 173 21.85 1.43 3.42
N VAL A 174 20.79 1.00 2.73
CA VAL A 174 20.56 1.32 1.32
C VAL A 174 20.25 2.80 1.13
N VAL A 175 19.41 3.41 1.96
CA VAL A 175 19.08 4.85 1.90
C VAL A 175 20.33 5.71 2.13
N SER A 176 21.20 5.32 3.06
CA SER A 176 22.46 6.02 3.32
C SER A 176 23.38 6.04 2.09
N GLU A 177 23.43 4.93 1.33
CA GLU A 177 24.27 4.81 0.13
C GLU A 177 23.63 5.42 -1.12
N VAL A 178 22.34 5.13 -1.34
CA VAL A 178 21.59 5.54 -2.54
C VAL A 178 21.24 7.02 -2.50
N LYS A 179 20.94 7.55 -1.31
CA LYS A 179 20.48 8.92 -1.04
C LYS A 179 19.29 9.32 -1.90
N PRO A 180 18.20 8.55 -1.85
CA PRO A 180 16.98 8.89 -2.60
C PRO A 180 16.33 10.13 -2.03
N ASP A 181 15.58 10.87 -2.85
CA ASP A 181 14.77 12.00 -2.41
C ASP A 181 13.54 11.54 -1.63
N PHE A 182 13.03 10.36 -1.97
CA PHE A 182 11.95 9.67 -1.26
C PHE A 182 11.99 8.16 -1.52
N VAL A 183 11.26 7.42 -0.70
CA VAL A 183 11.08 5.97 -0.81
C VAL A 183 9.63 5.67 -1.13
N VAL A 184 9.36 4.75 -2.05
CA VAL A 184 8.03 4.14 -2.24
C VAL A 184 8.09 2.70 -1.77
N THR A 185 7.25 2.32 -0.82
CA THR A 185 7.12 0.94 -0.35
C THR A 185 5.87 0.30 -0.93
N ILE A 186 5.95 -0.97 -1.33
CA ILE A 186 4.84 -1.74 -1.87
C ILE A 186 4.67 -2.99 -1.01
N ASP A 187 3.48 -3.23 -0.48
CA ASP A 187 3.19 -4.36 0.41
C ASP A 187 1.83 -5.00 0.13
N ALA A 188 1.72 -6.26 0.50
CA ALA A 188 0.47 -7.00 0.55
C ALA A 188 -0.24 -6.73 1.89
N LEU A 189 -1.48 -6.25 1.84
CA LEU A 189 -2.23 -5.85 3.01
C LEU A 189 -3.23 -6.93 3.46
N ALA A 190 -3.70 -6.82 4.69
CA ALA A 190 -4.85 -7.55 5.19
C ALA A 190 -6.10 -6.65 5.19
N ALA A 191 -7.18 -7.13 4.56
CA ALA A 191 -8.49 -6.50 4.65
C ALA A 191 -9.33 -7.09 5.77
N ARG A 192 -10.33 -6.34 6.22
CA ARG A 192 -11.41 -6.83 7.06
C ARG A 192 -12.57 -7.39 6.22
N SER A 193 -12.84 -6.81 5.06
CA SER A 193 -13.95 -7.20 4.19
C SER A 193 -13.47 -7.98 2.97
N THR A 194 -14.11 -9.12 2.70
CA THR A 194 -13.86 -9.92 1.49
C THR A 194 -14.09 -9.12 0.20
N LYS A 195 -14.96 -8.10 0.25
CA LYS A 195 -15.27 -7.22 -0.90
C LYS A 195 -14.09 -6.37 -1.35
N ARG A 196 -13.03 -6.27 -0.54
CA ARG A 196 -11.85 -5.45 -0.83
C ARG A 196 -10.63 -6.26 -1.26
N LEU A 197 -10.71 -7.59 -1.23
CA LEU A 197 -9.62 -8.44 -1.67
C LEU A 197 -9.36 -8.28 -3.16
N GLY A 198 -8.12 -7.91 -3.51
CA GLY A 198 -7.68 -7.78 -4.89
C GLY A 198 -8.34 -6.68 -5.73
N CYS A 199 -9.16 -5.82 -5.12
CA CYS A 199 -9.89 -4.76 -5.82
C CYS A 199 -9.77 -3.38 -5.16
N THR A 200 -8.85 -3.22 -4.23
CA THR A 200 -8.62 -1.99 -3.46
C THR A 200 -7.14 -1.68 -3.40
N ILE A 201 -6.75 -0.46 -3.74
CA ILE A 201 -5.37 0.03 -3.62
C ILE A 201 -5.36 1.16 -2.61
N GLN A 202 -4.49 1.11 -1.62
CA GLN A 202 -4.27 2.21 -0.67
C GLN A 202 -2.91 2.86 -0.88
N LEU A 203 -2.88 4.20 -0.92
CA LEU A 203 -1.67 5.02 -0.89
C LEU A 203 -1.67 5.86 0.39
N THR A 204 -0.50 6.10 0.98
CA THR A 204 -0.34 7.00 2.14
C THR A 204 1.06 7.58 2.21
N ASP A 205 1.19 8.78 2.80
CA ASP A 205 2.44 9.47 3.10
C ASP A 205 3.00 9.16 4.50
N THR A 206 2.35 8.28 5.24
CA THR A 206 2.73 7.96 6.63
C THR A 206 3.73 6.81 6.75
N GLY A 207 4.09 6.19 5.62
CA GLY A 207 4.87 4.96 5.61
C GLY A 207 4.02 3.73 5.96
N ILE A 208 4.69 2.64 6.35
CA ILE A 208 4.06 1.35 6.62
C ILE A 208 4.74 0.63 7.79
N VAL A 209 3.97 -0.18 8.51
CA VAL A 209 4.49 -1.17 9.46
C VAL A 209 4.30 -2.55 8.83
N PRO A 210 5.37 -3.18 8.30
CA PRO A 210 5.25 -4.44 7.58
C PRO A 210 4.62 -5.54 8.43
N GLY A 211 3.60 -6.23 7.89
CA GLY A 211 2.93 -7.33 8.57
C GLY A 211 2.02 -6.92 9.73
N SER A 212 1.68 -5.64 9.90
CA SER A 212 0.78 -5.18 10.98
C SER A 212 -0.59 -5.83 10.93
N GLY A 213 -1.15 -5.99 9.73
CA GLY A 213 -2.45 -6.63 9.50
C GLY A 213 -2.48 -8.12 9.85
N VAL A 214 -1.33 -8.77 9.88
CA VAL A 214 -1.20 -10.18 10.29
C VAL A 214 -0.68 -10.35 11.72
N GLY A 215 -0.56 -9.24 12.47
CA GLY A 215 -0.20 -9.23 13.89
C GLY A 215 1.30 -9.35 14.17
N ASN A 216 2.15 -9.08 13.19
CA ASN A 216 3.57 -8.93 13.39
C ASN A 216 3.87 -7.52 13.92
N HIS A 217 4.61 -7.45 15.04
CA HIS A 217 5.11 -6.18 15.57
C HIS A 217 6.53 -5.96 15.02
N ARG A 218 6.65 -5.07 14.03
CA ARG A 218 7.91 -4.71 13.39
C ARG A 218 8.10 -3.20 13.44
N ASP A 219 9.34 -2.78 13.23
CA ASP A 219 9.65 -1.37 13.13
C ASP A 219 9.02 -0.75 11.88
N GLY A 220 8.41 0.42 12.06
CA GLY A 220 7.76 1.14 10.95
C GLY A 220 8.78 1.70 9.97
N ILE A 221 8.50 1.55 8.69
CA ILE A 221 9.23 2.16 7.59
C ILE A 221 8.52 3.48 7.28
N ASN A 222 9.02 4.57 7.84
CA ASN A 222 8.47 5.91 7.75
C ASN A 222 9.57 6.97 7.73
N HIS A 223 9.18 8.24 7.58
CA HIS A 223 10.12 9.36 7.54
C HIS A 223 11.02 9.43 8.80
N ASP A 224 10.45 9.25 9.98
CA ASP A 224 11.18 9.39 11.26
C ASP A 224 12.30 8.36 11.39
N ASN A 225 12.07 7.14 10.88
CA ASN A 225 13.02 6.03 10.97
C ASN A 225 14.06 6.02 9.84
N LEU A 226 13.72 6.53 8.64
CA LEU A 226 14.60 6.52 7.47
C LEU A 226 15.27 7.87 7.18
N GLY A 227 14.73 8.99 7.70
CA GLY A 227 15.23 10.33 7.43
C GLY A 227 14.89 10.87 6.04
N VAL A 228 14.07 10.14 5.27
CA VAL A 228 13.57 10.55 3.96
C VAL A 228 12.06 10.27 3.88
N PRO A 229 11.28 11.04 3.10
CA PRO A 229 9.85 10.80 2.93
C PRO A 229 9.57 9.38 2.45
N VAL A 230 8.49 8.78 2.95
CA VAL A 230 8.05 7.44 2.58
C VAL A 230 6.60 7.48 2.11
N ILE A 231 6.35 7.05 0.89
CA ILE A 231 5.01 6.81 0.34
C ILE A 231 4.79 5.30 0.36
N ALA A 232 3.69 4.86 0.97
CA ALA A 232 3.35 3.43 0.98
C ALA A 232 2.17 3.15 0.05
N ILE A 233 2.28 2.07 -0.71
CA ILE A 233 1.23 1.54 -1.59
C ILE A 233 0.95 0.11 -1.15
N GLY A 234 -0.32 -0.26 -1.02
CA GLY A 234 -0.67 -1.61 -0.66
C GLY A 234 -2.00 -2.08 -1.24
N ILE A 235 -2.10 -3.40 -1.45
CA ILE A 235 -3.32 -4.06 -1.93
C ILE A 235 -3.65 -5.21 -0.98
N PRO A 236 -4.91 -5.32 -0.51
CA PRO A 236 -5.32 -6.47 0.30
C PRO A 236 -5.33 -7.76 -0.53
N THR A 237 -4.55 -8.72 -0.07
CA THR A 237 -4.43 -10.06 -0.66
C THR A 237 -4.97 -11.16 0.25
N VAL A 238 -5.12 -10.85 1.54
CA VAL A 238 -5.56 -11.78 2.57
C VAL A 238 -6.62 -11.17 3.50
N ILE A 239 -7.38 -12.04 4.14
CA ILE A 239 -8.32 -11.70 5.20
C ILE A 239 -8.20 -12.73 6.34
N ASP A 240 -8.33 -12.30 7.58
CA ASP A 240 -8.30 -13.17 8.74
C ASP A 240 -9.53 -14.08 8.78
N ALA A 241 -9.32 -15.39 8.95
CA ALA A 241 -10.38 -16.40 8.96
C ALA A 241 -11.45 -16.15 10.03
N VAL A 242 -11.06 -15.67 11.22
CA VAL A 242 -12.00 -15.34 12.30
C VAL A 242 -12.91 -14.19 11.91
N THR A 243 -12.41 -13.23 11.14
CA THR A 243 -13.19 -12.11 10.62
C THR A 243 -14.28 -12.58 9.66
N ILE A 244 -13.96 -13.49 8.73
CA ILE A 244 -14.95 -14.06 7.79
C ILE A 244 -16.09 -14.75 8.54
N VAL A 245 -15.75 -15.58 9.52
CA VAL A 245 -16.78 -16.30 10.29
C VAL A 245 -17.61 -15.33 11.14
N SER A 246 -17.00 -14.32 11.75
CA SER A 246 -17.72 -13.30 12.52
C SER A 246 -18.76 -12.56 11.68
N ASP A 247 -18.39 -12.21 10.45
CA ASP A 247 -19.29 -11.53 9.52
C ASP A 247 -20.43 -12.47 9.06
N ALA A 248 -20.12 -13.75 8.80
CA ALA A 248 -21.11 -14.76 8.38
C ALA A 248 -22.18 -15.05 9.45
N VAL A 249 -21.81 -15.04 10.74
CA VAL A 249 -22.73 -15.31 11.84
C VAL A 249 -23.27 -14.04 12.50
N ASN A 250 -22.98 -12.86 11.98
CA ASN A 250 -23.35 -11.56 12.57
C ASN A 250 -22.97 -11.45 14.07
N ALA A 251 -21.90 -12.12 14.47
CA ALA A 251 -21.40 -12.15 15.84
C ALA A 251 -20.20 -11.22 16.01
N SER A 252 -19.96 -10.78 17.25
CA SER A 252 -18.71 -10.06 17.55
C SER A 252 -17.52 -11.01 17.36
N ARG A 253 -16.41 -10.49 16.83
CA ARG A 253 -15.18 -11.26 16.65
C ARG A 253 -14.70 -11.93 17.95
N GLU A 254 -14.86 -11.24 19.08
CA GLU A 254 -14.49 -11.78 20.38
C GLU A 254 -15.30 -13.02 20.76
N ASN A 255 -16.62 -13.00 20.53
CA ASN A 255 -17.49 -14.15 20.79
C ASN A 255 -17.18 -15.28 19.80
N THR A 256 -16.95 -14.96 18.53
CA THR A 256 -16.57 -15.94 17.50
C THR A 256 -15.24 -16.59 17.85
N ALA A 257 -14.22 -15.83 18.22
CA ALA A 257 -12.90 -16.35 18.58
C ALA A 257 -12.93 -17.28 19.81
N LYS A 258 -13.84 -17.04 20.77
CA LYS A 258 -14.04 -17.93 21.94
C LYS A 258 -14.73 -19.26 21.58
N LEU A 259 -15.58 -19.24 20.56
CA LEU A 259 -16.33 -20.43 20.11
C LEU A 259 -15.56 -21.26 19.09
N MET A 260 -14.56 -20.66 18.42
CA MET A 260 -13.78 -21.32 17.38
C MET A 260 -12.56 -22.03 17.96
N SER A 261 -12.12 -23.06 17.24
CA SER A 261 -10.87 -23.73 17.56
C SER A 261 -9.71 -22.74 17.59
N PRO A 262 -8.82 -22.79 18.61
CA PRO A 262 -7.61 -21.97 18.66
C PRO A 262 -6.74 -22.06 17.39
N LYS A 263 -6.89 -23.15 16.62
CA LYS A 263 -6.17 -23.36 15.34
C LYS A 263 -6.57 -22.37 14.25
N LEU A 264 -7.73 -21.73 14.33
CA LEU A 264 -8.17 -20.71 13.36
C LEU A 264 -7.61 -19.31 13.66
N ASN A 265 -7.14 -19.11 14.89
CA ASN A 265 -6.44 -17.87 15.23
C ASN A 265 -5.11 -17.80 14.49
N GLY A 266 -4.93 -16.75 13.67
CA GLY A 266 -3.73 -16.56 12.84
C GLY A 266 -3.76 -17.30 11.49
N MET A 267 -4.89 -17.92 11.11
CA MET A 267 -5.10 -18.38 9.75
C MET A 267 -5.63 -17.23 8.89
N PHE A 268 -5.05 -17.11 7.70
CA PHE A 268 -5.45 -16.13 6.69
C PHE A 268 -6.01 -16.86 5.46
N VAL A 269 -7.04 -16.26 4.88
CA VAL A 269 -7.72 -16.77 3.68
C VAL A 269 -7.43 -15.83 2.53
N THR A 270 -7.22 -16.42 1.36
CA THR A 270 -6.95 -15.71 0.11
C THR A 270 -7.85 -16.27 -1.00
N PRO A 271 -8.14 -15.53 -2.07
CA PRO A 271 -8.87 -16.05 -3.22
C PRO A 271 -8.17 -17.27 -3.84
N LYS A 272 -8.97 -18.15 -4.48
CA LYS A 272 -8.44 -19.38 -5.10
C LYS A 272 -7.44 -19.09 -6.23
N ASP A 273 -7.65 -18.00 -6.95
CA ASP A 273 -6.86 -17.53 -8.11
C ASP A 273 -5.80 -16.48 -7.73
N ILE A 274 -5.33 -16.53 -6.48
CA ILE A 274 -4.40 -15.55 -5.93
C ILE A 274 -3.12 -15.41 -6.75
N ASP A 275 -2.65 -16.49 -7.39
CA ASP A 275 -1.43 -16.49 -8.21
C ASP A 275 -1.55 -15.55 -9.40
N GLU A 276 -2.67 -15.63 -10.13
CA GLU A 276 -2.96 -14.75 -11.27
C GLU A 276 -3.29 -13.34 -10.81
N THR A 277 -4.06 -13.24 -9.74
CA THR A 277 -4.45 -11.95 -9.15
C THR A 277 -3.21 -11.15 -8.71
N VAL A 278 -2.29 -11.73 -7.95
CA VAL A 278 -1.07 -11.04 -7.51
C VAL A 278 -0.18 -10.68 -8.70
N LYS A 279 -0.06 -11.55 -9.71
CA LYS A 279 0.71 -11.27 -10.93
C LYS A 279 0.12 -10.06 -11.68
N ARG A 280 -1.18 -10.03 -11.88
CA ARG A 280 -1.89 -8.93 -12.56
C ARG A 280 -1.77 -7.62 -11.79
N LEU A 281 -2.04 -7.65 -10.48
CA LEU A 281 -1.96 -6.47 -9.63
C LEU A 281 -0.53 -5.92 -9.52
N ALA A 282 0.47 -6.78 -9.45
CA ALA A 282 1.87 -6.37 -9.47
C ALA A 282 2.24 -5.67 -10.80
N GLY A 283 1.75 -6.19 -11.93
CA GLY A 283 1.90 -5.56 -13.25
C GLY A 283 1.23 -4.19 -13.30
N LEU A 284 -0.01 -4.08 -12.83
CA LEU A 284 -0.74 -2.82 -12.74
C LEU A 284 -0.01 -1.78 -11.88
N LEU A 285 0.47 -2.19 -10.68
CA LEU A 285 1.22 -1.30 -9.80
C LEU A 285 2.52 -0.82 -10.47
N SER A 286 3.27 -1.73 -11.10
CA SER A 286 4.53 -1.37 -11.76
C SER A 286 4.30 -0.40 -12.92
N GLU A 287 3.27 -0.62 -13.74
CA GLU A 287 2.90 0.27 -14.83
C GLU A 287 2.48 1.65 -14.30
N GLY A 288 1.61 1.71 -13.29
CA GLY A 288 1.19 2.96 -12.66
C GLY A 288 2.35 3.75 -12.05
N ILE A 289 3.32 3.06 -11.43
CA ILE A 289 4.54 3.67 -10.89
C ILE A 289 5.44 4.16 -12.04
N ASN A 290 5.65 3.37 -13.07
CA ASN A 290 6.43 3.77 -14.24
C ASN A 290 5.84 5.00 -14.92
N MET A 291 4.52 5.05 -15.10
CA MET A 291 3.79 6.23 -15.60
C MET A 291 3.92 7.44 -14.67
N ALA A 292 3.87 7.22 -13.35
CA ALA A 292 4.01 8.31 -12.39
C ALA A 292 5.42 8.91 -12.39
N PHE A 293 6.44 8.09 -12.63
CA PHE A 293 7.85 8.50 -12.64
C PHE A 293 8.37 8.88 -14.03
N SER A 294 7.60 8.67 -15.08
CA SER A 294 7.88 9.24 -16.40
C SER A 294 7.64 10.74 -16.35
N ASN A 295 8.61 11.51 -16.87
CA ASN A 295 8.48 12.94 -17.08
C ASN A 295 8.00 13.28 -18.51
N ASP A 296 7.61 12.26 -19.28
CA ASP A 296 6.91 12.50 -20.53
C ASP A 296 5.57 13.15 -20.21
N GLU A 297 5.35 14.33 -20.75
CA GLU A 297 4.03 14.95 -20.78
C GLU A 297 3.13 14.03 -21.63
N TYR A 298 2.53 13.03 -21.00
CA TYR A 298 1.29 12.49 -21.53
C TYR A 298 0.30 13.62 -21.38
N ASP A 299 0.18 14.41 -22.45
CA ASP A 299 -0.84 15.42 -22.58
C ASP A 299 -2.17 14.82 -22.15
N ASP A 300 -2.81 15.50 -21.21
CA ASP A 300 -4.19 15.32 -20.83
C ASP A 300 -5.07 15.53 -22.07
N TYR A 301 -5.16 14.53 -22.94
CA TYR A 301 -6.20 14.45 -23.95
C TYR A 301 -7.48 13.98 -23.27
N SER A 302 -8.09 14.88 -22.51
CA SER A 302 -9.48 14.79 -22.08
C SER A 302 -10.05 16.20 -22.00
N GLU A 303 -10.47 16.70 -23.16
CA GLU A 303 -11.60 17.61 -23.22
C GLU A 303 -12.92 16.81 -23.17
#